data_38a4666d4cc2d8219bec03887dd6fc19
#
_entry.id   38a4666d4cc2d8219bec03887dd6fc19
#
_cell.length_a   1.000
_cell.length_b   1.000
_cell.length_c   1.000
_cell.angle_alpha   90.00
_cell.angle_beta   90.00
_cell.angle_gamma   90.00
#
_symmetry.space_group_name_H-M   'P 1'
#
loop_
_entity.id
_entity.type
_entity.pdbx_description
1 polymer ?
#
loop_
_entity_poly.entity_id
_entity_poly.type
_entity_poly.pdbx_seq_one_letter_code
_entity_poly.pdbx_strand_id
1 'polypeptide(L)'
;TSGFCVEFWSDPPEVYAVGFESPLGEIVQKISPRISFSENLSFILENTKIFVSSEMFQTVSGNQLIFIRFSDPTPGIWKIRVYTNITGQGSFHLWLPITGLARPDITFIQPNPDTTLTAPSDSASVITATAYNAYNNSLFLNSSRGYTRSGQIKPDLAAPGVNVFGPAPNNRFTTLSGTSVSAAITAGGCALLVEWGMRRTPARIFNNTELKTLLIRGAKRSPERLYPNREWGYGTLDIYQVLSTLTLS
;
A
#
# COMPACT_ATOMS: atom_id res chain seq x y z
N THR A 1 -25.68 -2.61 10.50
CA THR A 1 -25.64 -2.73 9.03
C THR A 1 -24.29 -3.33 8.64
N SER A 2 -24.31 -4.50 8.02
CA SER A 2 -23.12 -5.10 7.43
C SER A 2 -22.86 -4.43 6.08
N GLY A 3 -21.61 -4.07 5.80
CA GLY A 3 -21.29 -3.41 4.53
C GLY A 3 -19.78 -3.23 4.34
N PHE A 4 -19.41 -2.82 3.13
CA PHE A 4 -18.01 -2.50 2.79
C PHE A 4 -17.95 -1.39 1.75
N CYS A 5 -16.78 -0.80 1.60
CA CYS A 5 -16.53 0.22 0.60
C CYS A 5 -15.52 -0.28 -0.45
N VAL A 6 -15.62 0.27 -1.65
CA VAL A 6 -14.61 0.11 -2.71
C VAL A 6 -14.28 1.49 -3.23
N GLU A 7 -13.01 1.78 -3.39
CA GLU A 7 -12.54 2.99 -4.06
C GLU A 7 -12.01 2.64 -5.44
N PHE A 8 -12.55 3.32 -6.44
CA PHE A 8 -12.08 3.27 -7.81
C PHE A 8 -11.31 4.55 -8.14
N TRP A 9 -10.10 4.40 -8.59
CA TRP A 9 -9.22 5.51 -8.94
C TRP A 9 -8.69 5.38 -10.36
N SER A 10 -8.70 6.48 -11.11
CA SER A 10 -8.04 6.58 -12.42
C SER A 10 -7.27 7.89 -12.57
N ASP A 11 -6.25 7.86 -13.41
CA ASP A 11 -5.43 9.03 -13.71
C ASP A 11 -5.90 9.71 -15.00
N PRO A 12 -5.76 11.04 -15.14
CA PRO A 12 -6.03 11.73 -16.38
C PRO A 12 -5.20 11.18 -17.56
N PRO A 13 -5.68 11.23 -18.80
CA PRO A 13 -6.93 11.85 -19.24
C PRO A 13 -8.16 10.94 -19.16
N GLU A 14 -8.06 9.77 -18.61
CA GLU A 14 -9.10 8.75 -18.65
C GLU A 14 -10.23 9.05 -17.66
N VAL A 15 -11.46 8.89 -18.13
CA VAL A 15 -12.67 9.03 -17.33
C VAL A 15 -13.53 7.79 -17.49
N TYR A 16 -13.87 7.17 -16.39
CA TYR A 16 -14.63 5.92 -16.34
C TYR A 16 -16.02 6.11 -15.77
N ALA A 17 -16.93 5.26 -16.26
CA ALA A 17 -18.24 5.03 -15.69
C ALA A 17 -18.30 3.63 -15.09
N VAL A 18 -19.16 3.43 -14.11
CA VAL A 18 -19.36 2.13 -13.48
C VAL A 18 -20.81 1.67 -13.62
N GLY A 19 -21.00 0.38 -13.55
CA GLY A 19 -22.29 -0.29 -13.42
C GLY A 19 -22.12 -1.50 -12.53
N PHE A 20 -23.22 -2.15 -12.15
CA PHE A 20 -23.19 -3.23 -11.18
C PHE A 20 -24.04 -4.41 -11.67
N GLU A 21 -23.60 -5.60 -11.34
CA GLU A 21 -24.38 -6.83 -11.49
C GLU A 21 -24.33 -7.59 -10.17
N SER A 22 -25.51 -7.91 -9.67
CA SER A 22 -25.68 -8.61 -8.41
C SER A 22 -25.49 -10.14 -8.56
N PRO A 23 -25.33 -10.87 -7.46
CA PRO A 23 -25.24 -12.33 -7.49
C PRO A 23 -26.46 -13.03 -8.13
N LEU A 24 -27.66 -12.47 -8.02
CA LEU A 24 -28.87 -12.99 -8.64
C LEU A 24 -29.11 -12.49 -10.08
N GLY A 25 -28.18 -11.67 -10.61
CA GLY A 25 -28.22 -11.22 -12.00
C GLY A 25 -28.99 -9.91 -12.23
N GLU A 26 -29.38 -9.20 -11.17
CA GLU A 26 -29.95 -7.86 -11.33
C GLU A 26 -28.85 -6.89 -11.78
N ILE A 27 -29.15 -6.09 -12.83
CA ILE A 27 -28.16 -5.25 -13.48
C ILE A 27 -28.54 -3.78 -13.34
N VAL A 28 -27.64 -2.99 -12.75
CA VAL A 28 -27.63 -1.55 -12.88
C VAL A 28 -26.68 -1.18 -14.00
N GLN A 29 -27.23 -0.55 -15.03
CA GLN A 29 -26.52 -0.14 -16.23
C GLN A 29 -25.50 0.98 -15.92
N LYS A 30 -24.77 1.41 -16.96
CA LYS A 30 -23.75 2.45 -16.91
C LYS A 30 -24.25 3.72 -16.22
N ILE A 31 -23.61 4.07 -15.09
CA ILE A 31 -23.71 5.35 -14.42
C ILE A 31 -22.66 6.26 -15.02
N SER A 32 -23.12 7.24 -15.81
CA SER A 32 -22.20 8.15 -16.50
C SER A 32 -21.48 9.10 -15.51
N PRO A 33 -20.19 9.32 -15.68
CA PRO A 33 -19.47 10.22 -14.82
C PRO A 33 -19.96 11.67 -14.98
N ARG A 34 -20.02 12.39 -13.88
CA ARG A 34 -20.31 13.83 -13.81
C ARG A 34 -19.26 14.48 -12.95
N ILE A 35 -19.13 15.80 -13.02
CA ILE A 35 -18.10 16.55 -12.25
C ILE A 35 -18.16 16.20 -10.76
N SER A 36 -19.37 16.18 -10.19
CA SER A 36 -19.65 15.67 -8.85
C SER A 36 -21.06 15.16 -8.81
N PHE A 37 -21.25 13.93 -8.35
CA PHE A 37 -22.59 13.38 -8.14
C PHE A 37 -22.58 12.29 -7.06
N SER A 38 -23.77 12.05 -6.50
CA SER A 38 -24.00 10.87 -5.66
C SER A 38 -25.36 10.26 -5.99
N GLU A 39 -25.45 8.95 -5.93
CA GLU A 39 -26.67 8.18 -6.22
C GLU A 39 -26.78 7.00 -5.27
N ASN A 40 -28.04 6.68 -4.90
CA ASN A 40 -28.38 5.47 -4.14
C ASN A 40 -29.08 4.50 -5.08
N LEU A 41 -28.50 3.34 -5.26
CA LEU A 41 -29.05 2.23 -6.03
C LEU A 41 -29.66 1.22 -5.08
N SER A 42 -30.80 0.66 -5.45
CA SER A 42 -31.47 -0.40 -4.67
C SER A 42 -31.64 -1.62 -5.54
N PHE A 43 -31.11 -2.74 -5.08
CA PHE A 43 -31.30 -4.06 -5.67
C PHE A 43 -32.48 -4.72 -5.00
N ILE A 44 -33.56 -4.89 -5.77
CA ILE A 44 -34.85 -5.30 -5.23
C ILE A 44 -34.85 -6.79 -4.84
N LEU A 45 -34.18 -7.61 -5.66
CA LEU A 45 -34.13 -9.06 -5.44
C LEU A 45 -33.29 -9.45 -4.20
N GLU A 46 -32.34 -8.60 -3.82
CA GLU A 46 -31.36 -8.90 -2.77
C GLU A 46 -31.46 -7.99 -1.54
N ASN A 47 -32.34 -7.00 -1.55
CA ASN A 47 -32.40 -5.95 -0.51
C ASN A 47 -31.08 -5.20 -0.26
N THR A 48 -30.14 -5.29 -1.19
CA THR A 48 -28.83 -4.62 -1.11
C THR A 48 -28.96 -3.18 -1.62
N LYS A 49 -28.29 -2.26 -0.95
CA LYS A 49 -28.17 -0.87 -1.40
C LYS A 49 -26.72 -0.56 -1.72
N ILE A 50 -26.50 0.14 -2.83
CA ILE A 50 -25.20 0.64 -3.21
C ILE A 50 -25.27 2.15 -3.31
N PHE A 51 -24.50 2.84 -2.47
CA PHE A 51 -24.24 4.27 -2.60
C PHE A 51 -23.03 4.48 -3.49
N VAL A 52 -23.17 5.27 -4.54
CA VAL A 52 -22.08 5.66 -5.45
C VAL A 52 -21.90 7.17 -5.40
N SER A 53 -20.69 7.61 -5.16
CA SER A 53 -20.29 9.01 -5.27
C SER A 53 -19.11 9.11 -6.21
N SER A 54 -19.13 10.07 -7.13
CA SER A 54 -18.07 10.27 -8.10
C SER A 54 -17.59 11.72 -8.08
N GLU A 55 -16.29 11.88 -7.97
CA GLU A 55 -15.57 13.13 -8.16
C GLU A 55 -14.67 12.97 -9.39
N MET A 56 -14.99 13.65 -10.48
CA MET A 56 -14.26 13.56 -11.73
C MET A 56 -12.85 14.17 -11.61
N PHE A 57 -12.68 15.15 -10.73
CA PHE A 57 -11.40 15.83 -10.49
C PHE A 57 -11.21 16.03 -8.99
N GLN A 58 -10.45 15.15 -8.39
CA GLN A 58 -9.98 15.36 -7.01
C GLN A 58 -9.14 16.64 -6.93
N THR A 59 -9.49 17.51 -6.00
CA THR A 59 -8.94 18.88 -5.90
C THR A 59 -7.41 18.91 -5.80
N VAL A 60 -6.80 17.87 -5.21
CA VAL A 60 -5.35 17.83 -4.97
C VAL A 60 -4.59 17.13 -6.10
N SER A 61 -5.16 16.08 -6.69
CA SER A 61 -4.46 15.21 -7.62
C SER A 61 -4.93 15.29 -9.07
N GLY A 62 -6.12 15.87 -9.31
CA GLY A 62 -6.77 15.88 -10.62
C GLY A 62 -7.30 14.51 -11.08
N ASN A 63 -7.23 13.50 -10.23
CA ASN A 63 -7.67 12.14 -10.54
C ASN A 63 -9.17 11.97 -10.38
N GLN A 64 -9.74 10.98 -11.08
CA GLN A 64 -11.11 10.57 -10.82
C GLN A 64 -11.15 9.65 -9.62
N LEU A 65 -12.08 9.91 -8.70
CA LEU A 65 -12.46 9.02 -7.62
C LEU A 65 -13.93 8.62 -7.76
N ILE A 66 -14.21 7.31 -7.75
CA ILE A 66 -15.56 6.80 -7.57
C ILE A 66 -15.56 6.00 -6.27
N PHE A 67 -16.29 6.51 -5.28
CA PHE A 67 -16.48 5.85 -4.00
C PHE A 67 -17.78 5.04 -4.04
N ILE A 68 -17.70 3.76 -3.70
CA ILE A 68 -18.78 2.80 -3.77
C ILE A 68 -18.96 2.18 -2.39
N ARG A 69 -20.15 2.30 -1.81
CA ARG A 69 -20.48 1.67 -0.52
C ARG A 69 -21.61 0.67 -0.71
N PHE A 70 -21.33 -0.57 -0.39
CA PHE A 70 -22.32 -1.64 -0.29
C PHE A 70 -22.89 -1.67 1.11
N SER A 71 -24.21 -1.67 1.22
CA SER A 71 -24.94 -1.80 2.48
C SER A 71 -25.81 -3.06 2.41
N ASP A 72 -25.64 -3.93 3.40
CA ASP A 72 -26.29 -5.22 3.53
C ASP A 72 -26.18 -6.10 2.26
N PRO A 73 -24.96 -6.31 1.73
CA PRO A 73 -24.79 -7.07 0.49
C PRO A 73 -25.15 -8.54 0.70
N THR A 74 -25.96 -9.07 -0.21
CA THR A 74 -26.18 -10.50 -0.31
C THR A 74 -24.88 -11.23 -0.62
N PRO A 75 -24.57 -12.34 0.07
CA PRO A 75 -23.39 -13.15 -0.22
C PRO A 75 -23.38 -13.66 -1.66
N GLY A 76 -22.24 -13.59 -2.31
CA GLY A 76 -22.07 -14.05 -3.69
C GLY A 76 -21.10 -13.17 -4.48
N ILE A 77 -21.08 -13.36 -5.78
CA ILE A 77 -20.17 -12.64 -6.68
C ILE A 77 -20.87 -11.38 -7.19
N TRP A 78 -20.42 -10.25 -6.70
CA TRP A 78 -20.79 -8.94 -7.22
C TRP A 78 -19.82 -8.54 -8.33
N LYS A 79 -20.33 -8.00 -9.45
CA LYS A 79 -19.51 -7.50 -10.54
C LYS A 79 -19.62 -5.98 -10.62
N ILE A 80 -18.47 -5.32 -10.63
CA ILE A 80 -18.36 -3.91 -10.96
C ILE A 80 -17.97 -3.85 -12.44
N ARG A 81 -18.88 -3.38 -13.28
CA ARG A 81 -18.63 -3.18 -14.72
C ARG A 81 -18.01 -1.81 -14.93
N VAL A 82 -16.89 -1.77 -15.60
CA VAL A 82 -16.15 -0.53 -15.86
C VAL A 82 -16.25 -0.18 -17.35
N TYR A 83 -16.62 1.06 -17.64
CA TYR A 83 -16.81 1.55 -18.99
C TYR A 83 -15.92 2.77 -19.21
N THR A 84 -15.26 2.82 -20.38
CA THR A 84 -14.53 4.00 -20.84
C THR A 84 -15.13 4.53 -22.14
N ASN A 85 -15.01 5.82 -22.37
CA ASN A 85 -15.41 6.47 -23.61
C ASN A 85 -14.18 6.83 -24.48
N ILE A 86 -12.98 6.62 -23.96
CA ILE A 86 -11.72 6.98 -24.62
C ILE A 86 -11.00 5.68 -24.99
N THR A 87 -10.59 5.56 -26.24
CA THR A 87 -9.71 4.49 -26.71
C THR A 87 -8.28 4.78 -26.24
N GLY A 88 -7.93 4.34 -25.07
CA GLY A 88 -6.62 4.47 -24.46
C GLY A 88 -6.14 3.14 -23.89
N GLN A 89 -4.99 3.13 -23.25
CA GLN A 89 -4.46 1.92 -22.58
C GLN A 89 -5.23 1.57 -21.31
N GLY A 90 -6.13 2.43 -20.87
CA GLY A 90 -7.09 2.23 -19.79
C GLY A 90 -6.49 1.65 -18.52
N SER A 91 -5.99 2.48 -17.60
CA SER A 91 -5.56 2.00 -16.31
C SER A 91 -6.44 2.56 -15.18
N PHE A 92 -6.82 1.70 -14.28
CA PHE A 92 -7.54 2.07 -13.06
C PHE A 92 -7.15 1.15 -11.91
N HIS A 93 -7.42 1.62 -10.71
CA HIS A 93 -7.21 0.85 -9.48
C HIS A 93 -8.52 0.71 -8.72
N LEU A 94 -8.77 -0.49 -8.21
CA LEU A 94 -9.86 -0.77 -7.28
C LEU A 94 -9.25 -1.21 -5.95
N TRP A 95 -9.61 -0.53 -4.87
CA TRP A 95 -9.17 -0.89 -3.53
C TRP A 95 -10.33 -1.21 -2.60
N LEU A 96 -10.17 -2.28 -1.85
CA LEU A 96 -10.95 -2.59 -0.67
C LEU A 96 -10.29 -1.92 0.56
N PRO A 97 -11.03 -1.73 1.66
CA PRO A 97 -10.45 -1.26 2.91
C PRO A 97 -9.32 -2.17 3.40
N ILE A 98 -8.42 -1.61 4.19
CA ILE A 98 -7.34 -2.38 4.82
C ILE A 98 -7.90 -3.52 5.68
N THR A 99 -7.13 -4.59 5.80
CA THR A 99 -7.46 -5.74 6.64
C THR A 99 -7.83 -5.30 8.07
N GLY A 100 -8.96 -5.76 8.56
CA GLY A 100 -9.51 -5.37 9.86
C GLY A 100 -10.61 -4.30 9.81
N LEU A 101 -10.73 -3.53 8.71
CA LEU A 101 -11.86 -2.63 8.46
C LEU A 101 -12.90 -3.23 7.52
N ALA A 102 -12.54 -4.25 6.73
CA ALA A 102 -13.48 -5.07 5.98
C ALA A 102 -13.56 -6.47 6.57
N ARG A 103 -14.67 -7.15 6.33
CA ARG A 103 -14.82 -8.57 6.68
C ARG A 103 -13.81 -9.40 5.88
N PRO A 104 -13.22 -10.45 6.47
CA PRO A 104 -12.18 -11.24 5.79
C PRO A 104 -12.68 -12.07 4.60
N ASP A 105 -13.99 -12.24 4.49
CA ASP A 105 -14.67 -12.91 3.38
C ASP A 105 -14.93 -12.00 2.16
N ILE A 106 -14.62 -10.72 2.25
CA ILE A 106 -14.74 -9.76 1.15
C ILE A 106 -13.40 -9.63 0.46
N THR A 107 -13.29 -10.17 -0.74
CA THR A 107 -12.05 -10.20 -1.52
C THR A 107 -12.32 -10.01 -3.01
N PHE A 108 -11.31 -9.57 -3.75
CA PHE A 108 -11.33 -9.70 -5.21
C PHE A 108 -11.07 -11.15 -5.61
N ILE A 109 -11.72 -11.63 -6.68
CA ILE A 109 -11.51 -13.00 -7.18
C ILE A 109 -10.07 -13.16 -7.71
N GLN A 110 -9.53 -12.12 -8.34
CA GLN A 110 -8.14 -12.07 -8.84
C GLN A 110 -7.48 -10.78 -8.33
N PRO A 111 -7.00 -10.75 -7.08
CA PRO A 111 -6.32 -9.58 -6.55
C PRO A 111 -4.94 -9.41 -7.18
N ASN A 112 -4.56 -8.15 -7.43
CA ASN A 112 -3.19 -7.82 -7.76
C ASN A 112 -2.46 -7.42 -6.47
N PRO A 113 -1.33 -8.07 -6.09
CA PRO A 113 -0.59 -7.75 -4.89
C PRO A 113 0.23 -6.45 -4.99
N ASP A 114 0.43 -5.93 -6.20
CA ASP A 114 1.22 -4.73 -6.43
C ASP A 114 0.42 -3.45 -6.16
N THR A 115 1.14 -2.35 -5.90
CA THR A 115 0.56 -1.03 -5.62
C THR A 115 -0.39 -1.06 -4.40
N THR A 116 0.01 -1.79 -3.37
CA THR A 116 -0.78 -1.99 -2.13
C THR A 116 -0.23 -1.24 -0.93
N LEU A 117 0.77 -0.38 -1.13
CA LEU A 117 1.29 0.50 -0.09
C LEU A 117 0.21 1.51 0.33
N THR A 118 0.01 1.63 1.65
CA THR A 118 -0.98 2.54 2.24
C THR A 118 -0.32 3.80 2.76
N ALA A 119 -1.06 4.89 2.89
CA ALA A 119 -0.58 6.10 3.55
C ALA A 119 -0.20 5.78 5.03
N PRO A 120 0.90 6.37 5.54
CA PRO A 120 1.78 7.36 4.91
C PRO A 120 2.96 6.78 4.10
N SER A 121 3.04 5.45 3.91
CA SER A 121 4.22 4.79 3.30
C SER A 121 4.42 5.10 1.81
N ASP A 122 3.41 5.65 1.15
CA ASP A 122 3.47 6.15 -0.23
C ASP A 122 4.11 7.55 -0.35
N SER A 123 4.31 8.26 0.77
CA SER A 123 4.94 9.59 0.77
C SER A 123 6.43 9.52 0.43
N ALA A 124 6.88 10.45 -0.41
CA ALA A 124 8.29 10.60 -0.75
C ALA A 124 9.19 10.88 0.47
N SER A 125 8.62 11.54 1.49
CA SER A 125 9.38 11.99 2.66
C SER A 125 9.64 10.89 3.69
N VAL A 126 8.87 9.80 3.72
CA VAL A 126 9.05 8.74 4.71
C VAL A 126 9.99 7.64 4.23
N ILE A 127 10.61 6.94 5.16
CA ILE A 127 11.36 5.71 4.91
C ILE A 127 10.39 4.55 5.03
N THR A 128 10.18 3.84 3.93
CA THR A 128 9.21 2.73 3.83
C THR A 128 9.93 1.41 3.76
N ALA A 129 9.62 0.51 4.70
CA ALA A 129 10.17 -0.83 4.72
C ALA A 129 9.09 -1.90 4.52
N THR A 130 9.34 -2.85 3.63
CA THR A 130 8.59 -4.11 3.55
C THR A 130 9.16 -5.14 4.52
N ALA A 131 8.42 -6.22 4.74
CA ALA A 131 8.83 -7.26 5.66
C ALA A 131 9.36 -8.50 4.92
N TYR A 132 10.43 -9.08 5.44
CA TYR A 132 10.92 -10.38 4.98
C TYR A 132 11.30 -11.28 6.16
N ASN A 133 11.37 -12.58 5.90
CA ASN A 133 11.85 -13.57 6.85
C ASN A 133 13.38 -13.67 6.75
N ALA A 134 14.10 -13.22 7.79
CA ALA A 134 15.55 -13.22 7.82
C ALA A 134 16.19 -14.63 7.91
N TYR A 135 15.43 -15.65 8.27
CA TYR A 135 15.94 -17.03 8.36
C TYR A 135 16.07 -17.71 6.99
N ASN A 136 15.15 -17.42 6.07
CA ASN A 136 15.12 -18.07 4.76
C ASN A 136 15.11 -17.11 3.57
N ASN A 137 15.20 -15.79 3.83
CA ASN A 137 15.18 -14.71 2.82
C ASN A 137 13.93 -14.70 1.94
N SER A 138 12.79 -15.21 2.45
CA SER A 138 11.50 -15.10 1.76
C SER A 138 10.78 -13.81 2.10
N LEU A 139 10.05 -13.25 1.14
CA LEU A 139 9.17 -12.11 1.40
C LEU A 139 8.04 -12.54 2.35
N PHE A 140 7.66 -11.64 3.27
CA PHE A 140 6.45 -11.84 4.08
C PHE A 140 5.21 -11.68 3.20
N LEU A 141 4.39 -12.73 3.12
CA LEU A 141 3.27 -12.81 2.18
C LEU A 141 2.26 -11.65 2.34
N ASN A 142 2.06 -11.21 3.58
CA ASN A 142 1.13 -10.10 3.89
C ASN A 142 1.80 -8.72 3.80
N SER A 143 3.03 -8.64 3.31
CA SER A 143 3.69 -7.36 3.06
C SER A 143 3.11 -6.68 1.83
N SER A 144 2.73 -5.40 1.97
CA SER A 144 2.36 -4.58 0.81
C SER A 144 3.52 -4.46 -0.17
N ARG A 145 3.18 -4.25 -1.44
CA ARG A 145 4.15 -4.12 -2.54
C ARG A 145 4.01 -2.78 -3.24
N GLY A 146 5.11 -2.29 -3.75
CA GLY A 146 5.16 -1.09 -4.58
C GLY A 146 4.72 -1.36 -6.05
N TYR A 147 4.95 -0.47 -6.98
CA TYR A 147 5.33 0.90 -6.67
C TYR A 147 4.12 1.68 -6.18
N THR A 148 4.26 2.98 -5.85
CA THR A 148 3.08 3.80 -5.58
C THR A 148 2.25 3.97 -6.85
N ARG A 149 0.98 4.36 -6.71
CA ARG A 149 0.11 4.64 -7.84
C ARG A 149 0.67 5.76 -8.74
N SER A 150 1.33 6.74 -8.15
CA SER A 150 2.02 7.83 -8.87
C SER A 150 3.36 7.42 -9.51
N GLY A 151 3.71 6.14 -9.50
CA GLY A 151 4.94 5.63 -10.09
C GLY A 151 6.22 5.84 -9.27
N GLN A 152 6.12 6.35 -8.04
CA GLN A 152 7.29 6.49 -7.18
C GLN A 152 7.84 5.12 -6.76
N ILE A 153 9.16 5.01 -6.75
CA ILE A 153 9.84 3.80 -6.28
C ILE A 153 9.69 3.69 -4.78
N LYS A 154 8.84 2.78 -4.36
CA LYS A 154 8.58 2.36 -2.98
C LYS A 154 8.33 0.84 -3.00
N PRO A 155 8.68 0.11 -1.92
CA PRO A 155 9.34 0.54 -0.68
C PRO A 155 10.75 1.05 -0.92
N ASP A 156 11.34 1.74 0.07
CA ASP A 156 12.75 2.13 0.00
C ASP A 156 13.67 0.91 0.22
N LEU A 157 13.28 0.01 1.13
CA LEU A 157 14.03 -1.22 1.44
C LEU A 157 13.13 -2.29 2.06
N ALA A 158 13.68 -3.48 2.27
CA ALA A 158 13.06 -4.52 3.08
C ALA A 158 13.84 -4.72 4.38
N ALA A 159 13.13 -4.99 5.49
CA ALA A 159 13.73 -5.27 6.78
C ALA A 159 13.16 -6.55 7.40
N PRO A 160 13.86 -7.22 8.35
CA PRO A 160 13.32 -8.36 9.05
C PRO A 160 11.97 -8.05 9.67
N GLY A 161 10.99 -8.93 9.47
CA GLY A 161 9.63 -8.71 9.97
C GLY A 161 8.84 -9.98 10.19
N VAL A 162 9.49 -11.14 10.19
CA VAL A 162 8.84 -12.43 10.40
C VAL A 162 9.53 -13.18 11.55
N ASN A 163 8.74 -13.57 12.53
CA ASN A 163 9.20 -14.28 13.73
C ASN A 163 10.35 -13.57 14.46
N VAL A 164 10.23 -12.25 14.58
CA VAL A 164 11.22 -11.42 15.27
C VAL A 164 10.94 -11.47 16.78
N PHE A 165 11.94 -11.89 17.53
CA PHE A 165 11.90 -11.89 18.99
C PHE A 165 12.17 -10.49 19.52
N GLY A 166 11.29 -9.97 20.38
CA GLY A 166 11.38 -8.62 20.88
C GLY A 166 10.66 -8.42 22.23
N PRO A 167 10.83 -7.25 22.85
CA PRO A 167 10.20 -6.95 24.13
C PRO A 167 8.68 -6.86 23.99
N ALA A 168 8.01 -7.26 25.05
CA ALA A 168 6.55 -7.23 25.19
C ALA A 168 6.16 -6.56 26.52
N PRO A 169 4.90 -6.12 26.69
CA PRO A 169 4.40 -5.59 27.94
C PRO A 169 4.64 -6.52 29.15
N ASN A 170 4.66 -5.95 30.34
CA ASN A 170 4.84 -6.67 31.62
C ASN A 170 6.20 -7.37 31.75
N ASN A 171 7.28 -6.74 31.27
CA ASN A 171 8.66 -7.25 31.35
C ASN A 171 8.81 -8.66 30.75
N ARG A 172 8.15 -8.89 29.61
CA ARG A 172 8.19 -10.16 28.87
C ARG A 172 8.81 -9.96 27.51
N PHE A 173 9.07 -11.08 26.85
CA PHE A 173 9.47 -11.13 25.45
C PHE A 173 8.46 -11.96 24.67
N THR A 174 8.30 -11.64 23.39
CA THR A 174 7.44 -12.39 22.47
C THR A 174 7.99 -12.36 21.06
N THR A 175 7.47 -13.23 20.24
CA THR A 175 7.79 -13.26 18.82
C THR A 175 6.67 -12.60 18.03
N LEU A 176 7.02 -11.65 17.16
CA LEU A 176 6.08 -10.88 16.35
C LEU A 176 6.41 -10.99 14.87
N SER A 177 5.38 -10.92 14.04
CA SER A 177 5.51 -10.84 12.59
C SER A 177 4.65 -9.70 12.04
N GLY A 178 5.18 -8.94 11.09
CA GLY A 178 4.47 -7.85 10.42
C GLY A 178 5.40 -6.78 9.86
N THR A 179 4.89 -5.98 8.96
CA THR A 179 5.60 -4.80 8.43
C THR A 179 5.85 -3.73 9.50
N SER A 180 5.01 -3.68 10.55
CA SER A 180 5.25 -2.83 11.73
C SER A 180 6.54 -3.20 12.46
N VAL A 181 6.88 -4.50 12.51
CA VAL A 181 8.14 -4.98 13.10
C VAL A 181 9.32 -4.52 12.23
N SER A 182 9.22 -4.64 10.91
CA SER A 182 10.23 -4.14 9.97
C SER A 182 10.44 -2.64 10.11
N ALA A 183 9.37 -1.88 10.25
CA ALA A 183 9.41 -0.43 10.48
C ALA A 183 10.13 -0.10 11.79
N ALA A 184 9.85 -0.81 12.88
CA ALA A 184 10.50 -0.63 14.17
C ALA A 184 12.01 -0.93 14.11
N ILE A 185 12.40 -2.03 13.43
CA ILE A 185 13.82 -2.38 13.22
C ILE A 185 14.51 -1.31 12.39
N THR A 186 13.87 -0.82 11.33
CA THR A 186 14.41 0.26 10.49
C THR A 186 14.59 1.55 11.30
N ALA A 187 13.62 1.90 12.14
CA ALA A 187 13.71 3.06 13.02
C ALA A 187 14.87 2.91 14.03
N GLY A 188 15.07 1.72 14.60
CA GLY A 188 16.23 1.43 15.44
C GLY A 188 17.56 1.60 14.70
N GLY A 189 17.63 1.13 13.45
CA GLY A 189 18.78 1.37 12.58
C GLY A 189 19.03 2.85 12.32
N CYS A 190 18.00 3.65 12.07
CA CYS A 190 18.11 5.10 11.94
C CYS A 190 18.64 5.74 13.24
N ALA A 191 18.18 5.29 14.41
CA ALA A 191 18.63 5.80 15.70
C ALA A 191 20.15 5.57 15.91
N LEU A 192 20.66 4.40 15.52
CA LEU A 192 22.09 4.10 15.55
C LEU A 192 22.90 5.03 14.62
N LEU A 193 22.38 5.34 13.44
CA LEU A 193 23.05 6.28 12.52
C LEU A 193 23.06 7.71 13.08
N VAL A 194 21.95 8.14 13.67
CA VAL A 194 21.87 9.47 14.32
C VAL A 194 22.86 9.54 15.48
N GLU A 195 22.92 8.54 16.35
CA GLU A 195 23.89 8.47 17.45
C GLU A 195 25.32 8.50 16.93
N TRP A 196 25.63 7.72 15.89
CA TRP A 196 26.96 7.73 15.28
C TRP A 196 27.34 9.13 14.78
N GLY A 197 26.43 9.83 14.11
CA GLY A 197 26.66 11.19 13.64
C GLY A 197 26.90 12.19 14.77
N MET A 198 26.08 12.10 15.83
CA MET A 198 26.20 12.99 17.00
C MET A 198 27.53 12.82 17.77
N ARG A 199 28.11 11.62 17.74
CA ARG A 199 29.39 11.31 18.41
C ARG A 199 30.61 11.76 17.59
N ARG A 200 30.46 12.29 16.38
CA ARG A 200 31.56 12.80 15.55
C ARG A 200 31.98 14.19 15.99
N THR A 201 33.22 14.55 15.61
CA THR A 201 33.75 15.89 15.83
C THR A 201 34.24 16.47 14.48
N PRO A 202 33.50 17.45 13.91
CA PRO A 202 32.27 18.06 14.43
C PRO A 202 31.07 17.12 14.36
N ALA A 203 30.11 17.30 15.26
CA ALA A 203 28.89 16.50 15.28
C ALA A 203 28.10 16.71 13.98
N ARG A 204 27.56 15.60 13.43
CA ARG A 204 26.74 15.61 12.22
C ARG A 204 25.33 15.13 12.55
N ILE A 205 24.35 15.98 12.29
CA ILE A 205 22.93 15.64 12.42
C ILE A 205 22.41 15.30 11.03
N PHE A 206 21.94 14.07 10.86
CA PHE A 206 21.32 13.61 9.61
C PHE A 206 19.86 14.00 9.55
N ASN A 207 19.42 14.60 8.45
CA ASN A 207 18.01 14.77 8.14
C ASN A 207 17.42 13.48 7.54
N ASN A 208 16.09 13.44 7.37
CA ASN A 208 15.40 12.25 6.90
C ASN A 208 15.86 11.79 5.49
N THR A 209 16.13 12.72 4.59
CA THR A 209 16.60 12.41 3.22
C THR A 209 18.01 11.80 3.24
N GLU A 210 18.88 12.30 4.11
CA GLU A 210 20.23 11.75 4.29
C GLU A 210 20.16 10.34 4.88
N LEU A 211 19.35 10.12 5.92
CA LEU A 211 19.13 8.78 6.51
C LEU A 211 18.62 7.80 5.45
N LYS A 212 17.58 8.17 4.71
CA LYS A 212 17.06 7.36 3.60
C LYS A 212 18.17 7.00 2.60
N THR A 213 18.95 7.99 2.17
CA THR A 213 20.01 7.80 1.19
C THR A 213 21.09 6.86 1.73
N LEU A 214 21.48 7.00 3.00
CA LEU A 214 22.45 6.13 3.65
C LEU A 214 21.95 4.68 3.71
N LEU A 215 20.69 4.47 4.12
CA LEU A 215 20.09 3.14 4.18
C LEU A 215 20.02 2.49 2.80
N ILE A 216 19.64 3.23 1.77
CA ILE A 216 19.57 2.73 0.38
C ILE A 216 20.98 2.39 -0.15
N ARG A 217 21.98 3.21 0.13
CA ARG A 217 23.36 2.96 -0.30
C ARG A 217 23.95 1.72 0.35
N GLY A 218 23.75 1.54 1.64
CA GLY A 218 24.26 0.40 2.39
C GLY A 218 23.35 -0.84 2.32
N ALA A 219 22.21 -0.79 1.63
CA ALA A 219 21.31 -1.92 1.53
C ALA A 219 21.98 -3.13 0.84
N LYS A 220 21.86 -4.30 1.45
CA LYS A 220 22.38 -5.55 0.88
C LYS A 220 21.51 -5.99 -0.30
N ARG A 221 22.15 -6.34 -1.41
CA ARG A 221 21.50 -6.76 -2.67
C ARG A 221 21.89 -8.18 -3.00
N SER A 222 20.89 -9.02 -3.29
CA SER A 222 21.14 -10.37 -3.82
C SER A 222 21.42 -10.26 -5.32
N PRO A 223 22.41 -10.99 -5.86
CA PRO A 223 22.67 -11.02 -7.30
C PRO A 223 21.55 -11.66 -8.12
N GLU A 224 20.66 -12.39 -7.47
CA GLU A 224 19.53 -13.09 -8.11
C GLU A 224 18.32 -12.16 -8.36
N ARG A 225 18.39 -10.88 -7.92
CA ARG A 225 17.27 -9.94 -8.01
C ARG A 225 17.71 -8.64 -8.65
N LEU A 226 16.84 -8.08 -9.46
CA LEU A 226 17.00 -6.72 -9.97
C LEU A 226 16.51 -5.71 -8.93
N TYR A 227 17.21 -4.61 -8.78
CA TYR A 227 16.88 -3.51 -7.86
C TYR A 227 16.88 -2.16 -8.60
N PRO A 228 15.98 -1.22 -8.21
CA PRO A 228 14.92 -1.40 -7.23
C PRO A 228 13.78 -2.26 -7.77
N ASN A 229 13.02 -2.90 -6.87
CA ASN A 229 11.84 -3.66 -7.26
C ASN A 229 10.68 -3.46 -6.25
N ARG A 230 9.51 -3.96 -6.61
CA ARG A 230 8.25 -3.72 -5.89
C ARG A 230 8.18 -4.37 -4.50
N GLU A 231 8.99 -5.37 -4.26
CA GLU A 231 8.97 -6.19 -3.03
C GLU A 231 10.06 -5.79 -2.04
N TRP A 232 11.27 -5.54 -2.54
CA TRP A 232 12.49 -5.36 -1.76
C TRP A 232 13.02 -3.92 -1.81
N GLY A 233 12.40 -3.03 -2.58
CA GLY A 233 12.93 -1.70 -2.82
C GLY A 233 14.34 -1.75 -3.37
N TYR A 234 15.25 -1.05 -2.73
CA TYR A 234 16.68 -1.00 -3.11
C TYR A 234 17.53 -2.11 -2.48
N GLY A 235 16.94 -3.01 -1.69
CA GLY A 235 17.63 -4.12 -1.03
C GLY A 235 17.16 -4.32 0.41
N THR A 236 17.87 -5.17 1.17
CA THR A 236 17.57 -5.40 2.58
C THR A 236 18.39 -4.49 3.48
N LEU A 237 17.80 -4.11 4.61
CA LEU A 237 18.43 -3.28 5.63
C LEU A 237 19.75 -3.91 6.11
N ASP A 238 20.86 -3.16 6.03
CA ASP A 238 22.16 -3.55 6.53
C ASP A 238 22.87 -2.34 7.17
N ILE A 239 22.67 -2.17 8.46
CA ILE A 239 23.24 -1.03 9.22
C ILE A 239 24.76 -1.15 9.34
N TYR A 240 25.28 -2.39 9.42
CA TYR A 240 26.72 -2.61 9.48
C TYR A 240 27.41 -2.08 8.20
N GLN A 241 26.86 -2.40 7.04
CA GLN A 241 27.38 -1.90 5.76
C GLN A 241 27.30 -0.38 5.65
N VAL A 242 26.20 0.24 6.13
CA VAL A 242 26.08 1.70 6.17
C VAL A 242 27.22 2.30 7.03
N LEU A 243 27.39 1.82 8.26
CA LEU A 243 28.41 2.33 9.19
C LEU A 243 29.82 2.10 8.66
N SER A 244 30.11 0.95 8.06
CA SER A 244 31.40 0.64 7.45
C SER A 244 31.73 1.63 6.33
N THR A 245 30.77 1.98 5.48
CA THR A 245 30.97 2.97 4.42
C THR A 245 31.26 4.36 4.97
N LEU A 246 30.60 4.75 6.07
CA LEU A 246 30.80 6.04 6.72
C LEU A 246 32.12 6.14 7.50
N THR A 247 32.75 5.03 7.89
CA THR A 247 34.01 5.01 8.60
C THR A 247 35.21 5.03 7.66
N LEU A 248 35.01 4.65 6.39
CA LEU A 248 36.05 4.64 5.36
C LEU A 248 36.16 5.97 4.59
N SER A 249 35.20 6.87 4.78
CA SER A 249 35.14 8.22 4.20
C SER A 249 35.60 9.27 5.23
#